data_549542dd61e77d7001e1817ee429c0dc
#
_entry.id   549542dd61e77d7001e1817ee429c0dc
#
_cell.length_a   1.000
_cell.length_b   1.000
_cell.length_c   1.000
_cell.angle_alpha   90.00
_cell.angle_beta   90.00
_cell.angle_gamma   90.00
#
_symmetry.space_group_name_H-M   'P 1'
#
loop_
_entity.id
_entity.type
_entity.pdbx_description
1 polymer ?
#
loop_
_entity_poly.entity_id
_entity_poly.type
_entity_poly.pdbx_seq_one_letter_code
_entity_poly.pdbx_strand_id
1 'polypeptide(L)'
;MLVSGRARSWAWRAAAALVCALAVALSGCAGVSSMKIAVASAYIPQPTTPGTTVAYLDIRNNAIQPDQLVSVSTSVGGKVGFLAPDGMSSSGTMIMKLVQDISVPPNSLLRMNPNSYRLRITGAGPMQGGKDVILTLKFARAGMVNVVALVTNPASGGSSYFLN
;
A
#
# COMPACT_ATOMS: atom_id res chain seq x y z
N MET A 1 -56.11 1.92 70.51
CA MET A 1 -56.81 1.74 69.26
C MET A 1 -55.87 2.13 68.17
N LEU A 2 -55.15 1.18 67.59
CA LEU A 2 -55.39 0.61 66.22
C LEU A 2 -54.85 1.56 65.16
N VAL A 3 -54.09 1.26 64.20
CA VAL A 3 -53.64 0.13 63.45
C VAL A 3 -52.72 0.71 62.36
N SER A 4 -51.53 0.36 62.29
CA SER A 4 -50.81 -0.34 61.23
C SER A 4 -50.98 0.18 59.81
N GLY A 5 -49.92 0.34 59.14
CA GLY A 5 -49.87 0.53 57.68
C GLY A 5 -48.43 0.41 57.15
N ARG A 6 -47.83 -0.75 57.29
CA ARG A 6 -46.57 -1.11 56.65
C ARG A 6 -46.92 -1.62 55.24
N ALA A 7 -46.77 -0.76 54.24
CA ALA A 7 -46.74 -1.23 52.85
C ALA A 7 -46.13 -0.15 51.94
N ARG A 8 -44.81 0.11 51.99
CA ARG A 8 -44.14 0.98 51.02
C ARG A 8 -42.65 0.60 50.89
N SER A 9 -42.34 -0.60 50.57
CA SER A 9 -40.93 -1.00 50.35
C SER A 9 -40.72 -2.01 49.22
N TRP A 10 -41.70 -2.18 48.33
CA TRP A 10 -41.54 -3.17 47.23
C TRP A 10 -41.37 -2.57 45.83
N ALA A 11 -41.54 -1.28 45.65
CA ALA A 11 -41.50 -0.64 44.34
C ALA A 11 -40.06 -0.22 43.90
N TRP A 12 -39.07 -0.31 44.78
CA TRP A 12 -37.71 0.23 44.45
C TRP A 12 -36.69 -0.86 44.07
N ARG A 13 -37.05 -2.13 44.11
CA ARG A 13 -36.12 -3.22 43.78
C ARG A 13 -36.22 -3.71 42.32
N ALA A 14 -37.24 -3.27 41.56
CA ALA A 14 -37.44 -3.66 40.17
C ALA A 14 -36.79 -2.74 39.14
N ALA A 15 -36.37 -1.52 39.54
CA ALA A 15 -35.77 -0.54 38.61
C ALA A 15 -34.26 -0.68 38.42
N ALA A 16 -33.57 -1.45 39.27
CA ALA A 16 -32.09 -1.56 39.20
C ALA A 16 -31.59 -2.70 38.29
N ALA A 17 -32.48 -3.64 37.87
CA ALA A 17 -32.10 -4.80 37.07
C ALA A 17 -32.14 -4.58 35.55
N LEU A 18 -32.72 -3.46 35.06
CA LEU A 18 -32.94 -3.23 33.62
C LEU A 18 -31.85 -2.32 32.97
N VAL A 19 -30.94 -1.73 33.74
CA VAL A 19 -29.88 -0.85 33.25
C VAL A 19 -28.58 -1.61 32.91
N CYS A 20 -28.36 -2.82 33.46
CA CYS A 20 -27.16 -3.60 33.16
C CYS A 20 -27.22 -4.46 31.88
N ALA A 21 -28.38 -4.56 31.23
CA ALA A 21 -28.54 -5.42 30.04
C ALA A 21 -28.25 -4.72 28.70
N LEU A 22 -28.05 -3.38 28.67
CA LEU A 22 -27.83 -2.62 27.44
C LEU A 22 -26.37 -2.27 27.15
N ALA A 23 -25.43 -2.68 28.01
CA ALA A 23 -24.00 -2.30 27.89
C ALA A 23 -23.12 -3.33 27.16
N VAL A 24 -23.65 -4.44 26.65
CA VAL A 24 -22.84 -5.54 26.05
C VAL A 24 -22.93 -5.62 24.52
N ALA A 25 -23.64 -4.72 23.84
CA ALA A 25 -23.86 -4.81 22.40
C ALA A 25 -22.91 -3.96 21.53
N LEU A 26 -21.84 -3.38 22.10
CA LEU A 26 -20.84 -2.62 21.34
C LEU A 26 -19.44 -3.27 21.37
N SER A 27 -19.38 -4.60 21.47
CA SER A 27 -18.18 -5.31 21.03
C SER A 27 -18.16 -5.28 19.51
N GLY A 28 -17.84 -4.08 18.96
CA GLY A 28 -17.56 -3.93 17.55
C GLY A 28 -16.44 -4.90 17.20
N CYS A 29 -16.72 -5.86 16.35
CA CYS A 29 -15.70 -6.60 15.63
C CYS A 29 -14.74 -5.56 15.04
N ALA A 30 -13.57 -5.39 15.64
CA ALA A 30 -12.43 -4.83 14.95
C ALA A 30 -12.14 -5.79 13.81
N GLY A 31 -12.81 -5.59 12.68
CA GLY A 31 -12.54 -6.32 11.46
C GLY A 31 -11.07 -6.16 11.19
N VAL A 32 -10.34 -7.27 11.14
CA VAL A 32 -8.98 -7.30 10.61
C VAL A 32 -9.10 -6.69 9.23
N SER A 33 -8.67 -5.42 9.09
CA SER A 33 -8.61 -4.76 7.79
C SER A 33 -7.55 -5.50 6.98
N SER A 34 -7.98 -6.52 6.24
CA SER A 34 -7.10 -7.14 5.25
C SER A 34 -6.61 -6.01 4.35
N MET A 35 -5.30 -5.84 4.25
CA MET A 35 -4.72 -4.81 3.39
C MET A 35 -5.26 -5.03 1.98
N LYS A 36 -6.07 -4.09 1.51
CA LYS A 36 -6.70 -4.14 0.19
C LYS A 36 -5.64 -4.09 -0.91
N ILE A 37 -4.58 -3.31 -0.68
CA ILE A 37 -3.39 -3.24 -1.54
C ILE A 37 -2.19 -3.82 -0.79
N ALA A 38 -1.49 -4.73 -1.43
CA ALA A 38 -0.18 -5.23 -1.00
C ALA A 38 0.87 -4.90 -2.06
N VAL A 39 2.04 -4.47 -1.61
CA VAL A 39 3.18 -4.14 -2.49
C VAL A 39 4.36 -5.03 -2.09
N ALA A 40 5.01 -5.64 -3.07
CA ALA A 40 6.12 -6.56 -2.87
C ALA A 40 7.16 -6.43 -3.98
N SER A 41 8.28 -7.18 -3.86
CA SER A 41 9.31 -7.33 -4.88
C SER A 41 9.86 -6.00 -5.40
N ALA A 42 9.98 -5.00 -4.52
CA ALA A 42 10.44 -3.68 -4.91
C ALA A 42 11.96 -3.66 -5.05
N TYR A 43 12.44 -3.21 -6.21
CA TYR A 43 13.87 -3.02 -6.44
C TYR A 43 14.13 -1.82 -7.36
N ILE A 44 15.34 -1.27 -7.24
CA ILE A 44 15.84 -0.14 -8.01
C ILE A 44 17.21 -0.54 -8.58
N PRO A 45 17.37 -0.70 -9.90
CA PRO A 45 18.69 -0.84 -10.49
C PRO A 45 19.58 0.36 -10.12
N GLN A 46 20.80 0.10 -9.65
CA GLN A 46 21.74 1.17 -9.33
C GLN A 46 21.91 2.10 -10.52
N PRO A 47 21.76 3.44 -10.33
CA PRO A 47 21.90 4.40 -11.42
C PRO A 47 23.26 4.31 -12.10
N THR A 48 23.28 4.20 -13.42
CA THR A 48 24.49 4.39 -14.24
C THR A 48 24.72 5.87 -14.55
N THR A 49 23.65 6.65 -14.53
CA THR A 49 23.69 8.12 -14.66
C THR A 49 23.24 8.73 -13.34
N PRO A 50 24.02 9.64 -12.74
CA PRO A 50 23.66 10.27 -11.47
C PRO A 50 22.25 10.86 -11.50
N GLY A 51 21.47 10.58 -10.45
CA GLY A 51 20.14 11.13 -10.23
C GLY A 51 19.03 10.60 -11.13
N THR A 52 19.29 9.61 -12.00
CA THR A 52 18.23 9.04 -12.87
C THR A 52 18.27 7.52 -12.84
N THR A 53 17.14 6.89 -12.49
CA THR A 53 16.96 5.45 -12.51
C THR A 53 15.49 5.10 -12.67
N VAL A 54 15.18 3.81 -12.62
CA VAL A 54 13.82 3.28 -12.60
C VAL A 54 13.61 2.41 -11.36
N ALA A 55 12.36 2.28 -10.93
CA ALA A 55 12.00 1.30 -9.92
C ALA A 55 10.93 0.36 -10.45
N TYR A 56 10.98 -0.87 -9.98
CA TYR A 56 10.05 -1.95 -10.29
C TYR A 56 9.50 -2.51 -8.99
N LEU A 57 8.24 -2.91 -9.02
CA LEU A 57 7.56 -3.53 -7.88
C LEU A 57 6.29 -4.26 -8.34
N ASP A 58 5.78 -5.12 -7.49
CA ASP A 58 4.52 -5.82 -7.69
C ASP A 58 3.43 -5.17 -6.82
N ILE A 59 2.29 -4.84 -7.41
CA ILE A 59 1.11 -4.32 -6.70
C ILE A 59 -0.01 -5.33 -6.82
N ARG A 60 -0.44 -5.90 -5.70
CA ARG A 60 -1.62 -6.76 -5.63
C ARG A 60 -2.80 -5.98 -5.07
N ASN A 61 -3.88 -5.91 -5.82
CA ASN A 61 -5.16 -5.42 -5.35
C ASN A 61 -6.05 -6.61 -4.95
N ASN A 62 -6.25 -6.80 -3.65
CA ASN A 62 -7.11 -7.85 -3.11
C ASN A 62 -8.57 -7.37 -2.91
N ALA A 63 -8.88 -6.12 -3.27
CA ALA A 63 -10.22 -5.58 -3.18
C ALA A 63 -11.06 -5.94 -4.41
N ILE A 64 -12.37 -5.95 -4.24
CA ILE A 64 -13.34 -6.11 -5.33
C ILE A 64 -13.53 -4.84 -6.17
N GLN A 65 -12.89 -3.73 -5.77
CA GLN A 65 -12.94 -2.45 -6.47
C GLN A 65 -11.56 -2.09 -7.02
N PRO A 66 -11.49 -1.42 -8.18
CA PRO A 66 -10.24 -0.92 -8.72
C PRO A 66 -9.66 0.18 -7.84
N ASP A 67 -8.35 0.35 -7.88
CA ASP A 67 -7.63 1.46 -7.27
C ASP A 67 -6.71 2.12 -8.30
N GLN A 68 -6.08 3.23 -7.95
CA GLN A 68 -5.13 3.95 -8.80
C GLN A 68 -3.92 4.34 -7.97
N LEU A 69 -2.72 4.08 -8.48
CA LEU A 69 -1.49 4.63 -7.94
C LEU A 69 -1.33 6.05 -8.49
N VAL A 70 -1.52 7.05 -7.62
CA VAL A 70 -1.59 8.47 -8.02
C VAL A 70 -0.30 9.25 -7.75
N SER A 71 0.54 8.80 -6.82
CA SER A 71 1.87 9.38 -6.61
C SER A 71 2.80 8.41 -5.90
N VAL A 72 4.10 8.62 -6.10
CA VAL A 72 5.17 7.92 -5.38
C VAL A 72 6.23 8.93 -4.98
N SER A 73 6.74 8.81 -3.76
CA SER A 73 7.91 9.54 -3.30
C SER A 73 8.99 8.58 -2.80
N THR A 74 10.23 9.05 -2.72
CA THR A 74 11.38 8.25 -2.27
C THR A 74 12.05 8.89 -1.07
N SER A 75 12.65 8.07 -0.19
CA SER A 75 13.44 8.55 0.95
C SER A 75 14.74 9.27 0.53
N VAL A 76 15.17 9.12 -0.71
CA VAL A 76 16.36 9.77 -1.27
C VAL A 76 16.01 11.02 -2.08
N GLY A 77 14.76 11.47 -2.04
CA GLY A 77 14.26 12.63 -2.76
C GLY A 77 14.08 12.40 -4.26
N GLY A 78 14.05 13.50 -5.02
CA GLY A 78 13.79 13.45 -6.45
C GLY A 78 12.31 13.44 -6.82
N LYS A 79 12.04 13.32 -8.12
CA LYS A 79 10.68 13.22 -8.68
C LYS A 79 10.47 11.83 -9.23
N VAL A 80 9.28 11.27 -9.00
CA VAL A 80 8.88 9.97 -9.55
C VAL A 80 7.77 10.19 -10.59
N GLY A 81 8.02 9.73 -11.80
CA GLY A 81 7.04 9.71 -12.88
C GLY A 81 6.63 8.28 -13.21
N PHE A 82 5.42 8.12 -13.71
CA PHE A 82 4.90 6.82 -14.16
C PHE A 82 5.15 6.63 -15.64
N LEU A 83 5.69 5.48 -16.02
CA LEU A 83 5.88 5.08 -17.41
C LEU A 83 5.00 3.88 -17.72
N ALA A 84 4.21 4.00 -18.78
CA ALA A 84 3.39 2.93 -19.34
C ALA A 84 3.91 2.52 -20.72
N PRO A 85 3.73 1.26 -21.15
CA PRO A 85 4.04 0.83 -22.51
C PRO A 85 3.17 1.58 -23.52
N ASP A 86 3.76 2.00 -24.64
CA ASP A 86 3.11 2.74 -25.74
C ASP A 86 3.38 2.11 -27.12
N GLY A 87 3.70 0.83 -27.16
CA GLY A 87 4.01 0.09 -28.37
C GLY A 87 5.45 -0.37 -28.43
N MET A 88 5.84 -0.88 -29.60
CA MET A 88 7.20 -1.35 -29.88
C MET A 88 7.79 -0.54 -31.04
N SER A 89 9.07 -0.22 -30.94
CA SER A 89 9.82 0.37 -32.04
C SER A 89 10.07 -0.67 -33.13
N SER A 90 10.48 -0.22 -34.32
CA SER A 90 10.91 -1.10 -35.42
C SER A 90 12.10 -2.01 -35.05
N SER A 91 12.89 -1.61 -34.03
CA SER A 91 14.00 -2.41 -33.48
C SER A 91 13.57 -3.41 -32.39
N GLY A 92 12.27 -3.52 -32.10
CA GLY A 92 11.76 -4.41 -31.04
C GLY A 92 11.91 -3.87 -29.61
N THR A 93 12.25 -2.60 -29.45
CA THR A 93 12.37 -1.97 -28.12
C THR A 93 11.01 -1.43 -27.68
N MET A 94 10.63 -1.66 -26.41
CA MET A 94 9.39 -1.12 -25.86
C MET A 94 9.46 0.40 -25.76
N ILE A 95 8.53 1.07 -26.43
CA ILE A 95 8.34 2.52 -26.32
C ILE A 95 7.52 2.78 -25.06
N MET A 96 7.93 3.78 -24.29
CA MET A 96 7.29 4.13 -23.02
C MET A 96 6.82 5.58 -23.06
N LYS A 97 5.62 5.81 -22.54
CA LYS A 97 5.07 7.16 -22.35
C LYS A 97 4.85 7.49 -20.89
N LEU A 98 4.94 8.77 -20.55
CA LEU A 98 4.53 9.27 -19.24
C LEU A 98 3.02 9.24 -19.13
N VAL A 99 2.54 8.76 -17.96
CA VAL A 99 1.12 8.78 -17.57
C VAL A 99 0.98 9.45 -16.21
N GLN A 100 -0.23 9.91 -15.88
CA GLN A 100 -0.50 10.61 -14.62
C GLN A 100 -0.70 9.65 -13.44
N ASP A 101 -1.26 8.49 -13.71
CA ASP A 101 -1.54 7.44 -12.73
C ASP A 101 -1.43 6.05 -13.37
N ILE A 102 -1.44 5.04 -12.52
CA ILE A 102 -1.48 3.64 -12.95
C ILE A 102 -2.71 2.98 -12.34
N SER A 103 -3.62 2.51 -13.20
CA SER A 103 -4.80 1.75 -12.78
C SER A 103 -4.41 0.37 -12.27
N VAL A 104 -4.98 -0.02 -11.11
CA VAL A 104 -4.81 -1.34 -10.50
C VAL A 104 -6.18 -2.00 -10.41
N PRO A 105 -6.53 -2.89 -11.36
CA PRO A 105 -7.83 -3.54 -11.41
C PRO A 105 -8.15 -4.34 -10.14
N PRO A 106 -9.44 -4.64 -9.88
CA PRO A 106 -9.82 -5.44 -8.73
C PRO A 106 -9.29 -6.88 -8.85
N ASN A 107 -8.98 -7.50 -7.72
CA ASN A 107 -8.49 -8.89 -7.64
C ASN A 107 -7.34 -9.20 -8.59
N SER A 108 -6.43 -8.24 -8.79
CA SER A 108 -5.36 -8.33 -9.79
C SER A 108 -3.97 -8.21 -9.18
N LEU A 109 -2.98 -8.66 -9.95
CA LEU A 109 -1.56 -8.44 -9.69
C LEU A 109 -0.97 -7.66 -10.86
N LEU A 110 -0.58 -6.42 -10.59
CA LEU A 110 0.18 -5.59 -11.51
C LEU A 110 1.68 -5.81 -11.25
N ARG A 111 2.39 -6.38 -12.22
CA ARG A 111 3.84 -6.55 -12.18
C ARG A 111 4.54 -5.50 -13.01
N MET A 112 5.40 -4.71 -12.37
CA MET A 112 6.25 -3.76 -13.06
C MET A 112 7.55 -4.43 -13.48
N ASN A 113 7.93 -4.25 -14.74
CA ASN A 113 9.15 -4.81 -15.32
C ASN A 113 9.59 -3.95 -16.54
N PRO A 114 10.76 -4.20 -17.15
CA PRO A 114 11.25 -3.41 -18.28
C PRO A 114 10.30 -3.32 -19.49
N ASN A 115 9.41 -4.30 -19.69
CA ASN A 115 8.45 -4.35 -20.79
C ASN A 115 7.02 -3.98 -20.39
N SER A 116 6.83 -3.51 -19.14
CA SER A 116 5.55 -3.14 -18.57
C SER A 116 5.65 -1.75 -17.91
N TYR A 117 4.75 -1.45 -16.99
CA TYR A 117 4.84 -0.23 -16.19
C TYR A 117 6.16 -0.17 -15.41
N ARG A 118 6.65 1.04 -15.19
CA ARG A 118 7.81 1.30 -14.33
C ARG A 118 7.75 2.72 -13.75
N LEU A 119 8.42 2.91 -12.62
CA LEU A 119 8.57 4.21 -11.98
C LEU A 119 9.89 4.83 -12.45
N ARG A 120 9.85 6.02 -13.04
CA ARG A 120 11.05 6.78 -13.40
C ARG A 120 11.38 7.74 -12.27
N ILE A 121 12.56 7.59 -11.68
CA ILE A 121 13.08 8.46 -10.63
C ILE A 121 14.09 9.43 -11.24
N THR A 122 13.96 10.73 -10.99
CA THR A 122 14.85 11.78 -11.51
C THR A 122 15.21 12.76 -10.40
N GLY A 123 16.46 13.24 -10.40
CA GLY A 123 16.93 14.19 -9.39
C GLY A 123 17.06 13.64 -7.98
N ALA A 124 17.15 12.31 -7.83
CA ALA A 124 17.36 11.66 -6.54
C ALA A 124 18.81 11.76 -6.07
N GLY A 125 19.01 11.66 -4.77
CA GLY A 125 20.32 11.52 -4.15
C GLY A 125 21.05 10.22 -4.54
N PRO A 126 22.26 10.01 -4.03
CA PRO A 126 23.06 8.81 -4.33
C PRO A 126 22.32 7.52 -3.94
N MET A 127 22.33 6.54 -4.85
CA MET A 127 21.82 5.19 -4.62
C MET A 127 22.94 4.18 -4.89
N GLN A 128 23.33 3.43 -3.87
CA GLN A 128 24.40 2.42 -3.96
C GLN A 128 23.79 1.03 -3.87
N GLY A 129 24.32 0.09 -4.62
CA GLY A 129 23.92 -1.32 -4.56
C GLY A 129 23.99 -1.90 -3.15
N GLY A 130 23.01 -2.71 -2.78
CA GLY A 130 22.85 -3.28 -1.45
C GLY A 130 22.26 -2.34 -0.40
N LYS A 131 21.85 -1.12 -0.75
CA LYS A 131 21.17 -0.19 0.15
C LYS A 131 19.67 -0.20 -0.08
N ASP A 132 18.94 0.08 0.98
CA ASP A 132 17.48 0.18 0.96
C ASP A 132 17.04 1.61 0.68
N VAL A 133 15.98 1.75 -0.11
CA VAL A 133 15.27 2.99 -0.37
C VAL A 133 13.80 2.78 -0.02
N ILE A 134 13.23 3.64 0.81
CA ILE A 134 11.80 3.58 1.10
C ILE A 134 11.06 4.29 -0.04
N LEU A 135 10.11 3.58 -0.65
CA LEU A 135 9.13 4.13 -1.57
C LEU A 135 7.81 4.29 -0.83
N THR A 136 7.26 5.51 -0.82
CA THR A 136 5.93 5.80 -0.31
C THR A 136 4.98 5.95 -1.48
N LEU A 137 4.10 4.96 -1.66
CA LEU A 137 3.10 4.91 -2.71
C LEU A 137 1.78 5.47 -2.18
N LYS A 138 1.17 6.39 -2.91
CA LYS A 138 -0.16 6.91 -2.60
C LYS A 138 -1.17 6.36 -3.59
N PHE A 139 -2.14 5.63 -3.07
CA PHE A 139 -3.28 5.13 -3.80
C PHE A 139 -4.49 6.02 -3.59
N ALA A 140 -5.37 6.08 -4.59
CA ALA A 140 -6.57 6.92 -4.53
C ALA A 140 -7.55 6.46 -3.44
N ARG A 141 -7.68 5.13 -3.22
CA ARG A 141 -8.59 4.53 -2.24
C ARG A 141 -7.89 3.93 -1.03
N ALA A 142 -6.82 3.16 -1.25
CA ALA A 142 -6.11 2.47 -0.17
C ALA A 142 -5.23 3.42 0.67
N GLY A 143 -5.00 4.66 0.20
CA GLY A 143 -4.16 5.61 0.92
C GLY A 143 -2.67 5.37 0.71
N MET A 144 -1.86 5.58 1.75
CA MET A 144 -0.40 5.45 1.66
C MET A 144 0.07 4.05 2.03
N VAL A 145 0.98 3.52 1.22
CA VAL A 145 1.66 2.23 1.44
C VAL A 145 3.16 2.46 1.30
N ASN A 146 3.92 2.09 2.32
CA ASN A 146 5.38 2.14 2.28
C ASN A 146 5.93 0.76 1.91
N VAL A 147 6.94 0.74 1.04
CA VAL A 147 7.69 -0.47 0.69
C VAL A 147 9.18 -0.16 0.69
N VAL A 148 9.97 -1.13 1.15
CA VAL A 148 11.42 -1.07 1.05
C VAL A 148 11.83 -1.63 -0.30
N ALA A 149 12.54 -0.84 -1.10
CA ALA A 149 13.11 -1.23 -2.38
C ALA A 149 14.62 -1.42 -2.22
N LEU A 150 15.13 -2.59 -2.59
CA LEU A 150 16.55 -2.85 -2.60
C LEU A 150 17.19 -2.21 -3.85
N VAL A 151 18.27 -1.45 -3.67
CA VAL A 151 19.11 -1.00 -4.79
C VAL A 151 19.96 -2.16 -5.26
N THR A 152 19.73 -2.65 -6.48
CA THR A 152 20.44 -3.79 -7.05
C THR A 152 21.64 -3.33 -7.87
N ASN A 153 22.80 -4.00 -7.70
CA ASN A 153 23.95 -3.75 -8.55
C ASN A 153 23.84 -4.56 -9.86
N PRO A 154 23.82 -3.93 -11.03
CA PRO A 154 23.76 -4.64 -12.30
C PRO A 154 24.96 -5.59 -12.55
N ALA A 155 26.13 -5.31 -11.94
CA ALA A 155 27.30 -6.16 -12.06
C ALA A 155 27.21 -7.47 -11.26
N SER A 156 26.29 -7.59 -10.29
CA SER A 156 26.10 -8.80 -9.46
C SER A 156 25.05 -9.77 -10.02
N GLY A 157 24.64 -9.60 -11.28
CA GLY A 157 23.74 -10.52 -11.97
C GLY A 157 22.45 -10.77 -11.19
N GLY A 158 21.63 -9.76 -10.99
CA GLY A 158 20.31 -9.65 -10.33
C GLY A 158 19.56 -10.84 -9.72
N SER A 159 20.08 -12.05 -9.82
CA SER A 159 19.42 -13.30 -9.41
C SER A 159 19.74 -13.73 -7.97
N SER A 160 20.77 -13.17 -7.34
CA SER A 160 21.26 -13.68 -6.04
C SER A 160 20.52 -13.15 -4.82
N TYR A 161 19.70 -12.13 -4.95
CA TYR A 161 19.04 -11.49 -3.80
C TYR A 161 17.68 -12.09 -3.43
N PHE A 162 17.15 -13.00 -4.24
CA PHE A 162 15.84 -13.62 -4.02
C PHE A 162 15.90 -15.09 -3.57
N LEU A 163 17.07 -15.62 -3.20
CA LEU A 163 17.28 -17.04 -2.87
C LEU A 163 17.66 -17.28 -1.39
N ASN A 164 17.11 -16.49 -0.46
CA ASN A 164 17.14 -16.82 0.97
C ASN A 164 15.76 -16.65 1.58
#